data_fad512a82afa36b5e417a02a88f0a8d5
#
_entry.id   fad512a82afa36b5e417a02a88f0a8d5
#
_cell.length_a   1.000
_cell.length_b   1.000
_cell.length_c   1.000
_cell.angle_alpha   90.00
_cell.angle_beta   90.00
_cell.angle_gamma   90.00
#
_symmetry.space_group_name_H-M   'P 1'
#
loop_
_entity.id
_entity.type
_entity.pdbx_description
1 polymer ?
#
loop_
_entity_poly.entity_id
_entity_poly.type
_entity_poly.pdbx_seq_one_letter_code
_entity_poly.pdbx_strand_id
1 'polypeptide(L)'
;MKKILLIAVFTIISINYAFSVTLTEALIQTYKNNTELNAERENVKVSQKDLIISKADYLPSASITGSKSKEKTNKLTNQGGGDASVTDVDPLIATIKLEHTLVDFGRDAEYKKKKIGINLAEAKLLKKEQDIFYKAIEAYSGLILANEKLTINQINLSLLERQVETDKVRLERGQITVSDLAQSESSLAGAQAQFIQAKNEIVTNKLNYENIIGKILNPKSLEKTSESIVSIPQSLNSAIDLSKQNNPDITIAKLELEQSEKDIEIAESDLKPTATLSLERSYSDNLNTTYDKKEKDVLKATVSWPFYSGGKKRVTISKNQNLKTRKRLLLDNAIKTNDTIVATAWANLQSSKSFLNFVKLQVRAAQIANEGITAEYERGSGRTTLDVIQSNTLLLNAKVSLSNSERNYLLAQYNLLKSVGLLNSTYLKLE
;
A
#
# COMPACT_ATOMS: atom_id res chain seq x y z
N MET A 1 66.08 23.23 -25.90
CA MET A 1 64.77 23.75 -25.54
C MET A 1 63.95 22.61 -24.86
N LYS A 2 63.96 22.54 -23.53
CA LYS A 2 63.25 21.52 -22.77
C LYS A 2 61.83 22.06 -22.43
N LYS A 3 60.77 21.41 -22.95
CA LYS A 3 59.43 21.71 -22.59
C LYS A 3 59.07 20.96 -21.27
N ILE A 4 58.87 21.70 -20.19
CA ILE A 4 58.42 21.21 -18.93
C ILE A 4 56.89 21.10 -19.03
N LEU A 5 56.37 19.86 -18.96
CA LEU A 5 54.94 19.55 -18.92
C LEU A 5 54.46 19.60 -17.47
N LEU A 6 53.72 20.63 -17.13
CA LEU A 6 53.14 20.83 -15.79
C LEU A 6 51.82 20.03 -15.74
N ILE A 7 51.83 18.85 -15.10
CA ILE A 7 50.63 18.06 -14.81
C ILE A 7 50.00 18.62 -13.54
N ALA A 8 48.92 19.38 -13.72
CA ALA A 8 48.08 19.79 -12.61
C ALA A 8 47.19 18.59 -12.20
N VAL A 9 47.53 17.94 -11.11
CA VAL A 9 46.68 16.92 -10.46
C VAL A 9 45.54 17.65 -9.78
N PHE A 10 44.37 17.63 -10.42
CA PHE A 10 43.11 18.11 -9.83
C PHE A 10 42.61 17.03 -8.87
N THR A 11 43.01 17.09 -7.60
CA THR A 11 42.39 16.28 -6.53
C THR A 11 40.97 16.77 -6.33
N ILE A 12 40.00 16.08 -6.89
CA ILE A 12 38.59 16.23 -6.58
C ILE A 12 38.41 15.71 -5.13
N ILE A 13 38.47 16.63 -4.18
CA ILE A 13 38.02 16.35 -2.83
C ILE A 13 36.49 16.21 -2.94
N SER A 14 36.02 14.98 -3.02
CA SER A 14 34.62 14.63 -2.82
C SER A 14 34.29 14.94 -1.34
N ILE A 15 33.85 16.16 -1.09
CA ILE A 15 33.24 16.52 0.18
C ILE A 15 31.96 15.71 0.26
N ASN A 16 32.00 14.56 0.95
CA ASN A 16 30.82 13.85 1.38
C ASN A 16 30.09 14.76 2.37
N TYR A 17 29.24 15.63 1.86
CA TYR A 17 28.21 16.23 2.70
C TYR A 17 27.38 15.05 3.22
N ALA A 18 27.50 14.79 4.51
CA ALA A 18 26.57 13.92 5.20
C ALA A 18 25.21 14.65 5.21
N PHE A 19 24.48 14.57 4.11
CA PHE A 19 23.13 15.08 4.04
C PHE A 19 22.32 14.33 5.08
N SER A 20 21.79 15.07 6.04
CA SER A 20 20.76 14.57 6.94
C SER A 20 19.52 14.23 6.11
N VAL A 21 19.08 12.99 6.17
CA VAL A 21 17.85 12.55 5.44
C VAL A 21 16.65 12.99 6.27
N THR A 22 15.86 13.88 5.72
CA THR A 22 14.62 14.36 6.33
C THR A 22 13.46 13.39 6.09
N LEU A 23 12.41 13.47 6.91
CA LEU A 23 11.18 12.68 6.69
C LEU A 23 10.56 12.98 5.32
N THR A 24 10.59 14.23 4.88
CA THR A 24 10.06 14.64 3.57
C THR A 24 10.81 13.98 2.43
N GLU A 25 12.14 13.93 2.48
CA GLU A 25 12.96 13.23 1.47
C GLU A 25 12.70 11.73 1.47
N ALA A 26 12.54 11.11 2.64
CA ALA A 26 12.17 9.70 2.75
C ALA A 26 10.80 9.42 2.12
N LEU A 27 9.82 10.31 2.31
CA LEU A 27 8.49 10.20 1.69
C LEU A 27 8.54 10.40 0.18
N ILE A 28 9.33 11.35 -0.32
CA ILE A 28 9.56 11.56 -1.76
C ILE A 28 10.20 10.30 -2.39
N GLN A 29 11.20 9.73 -1.74
CA GLN A 29 11.83 8.49 -2.20
C GLN A 29 10.83 7.33 -2.22
N THR A 30 10.01 7.19 -1.19
CA THR A 30 8.93 6.19 -1.11
C THR A 30 7.92 6.39 -2.23
N TYR A 31 7.46 7.61 -2.45
CA TYR A 31 6.49 7.95 -3.50
C TYR A 31 6.96 7.57 -4.89
N LYS A 32 8.26 7.76 -5.18
CA LYS A 32 8.85 7.45 -6.49
C LYS A 32 9.18 5.97 -6.67
N ASN A 33 9.70 5.31 -5.65
CA ASN A 33 10.38 4.02 -5.80
C ASN A 33 9.64 2.83 -5.18
N ASN A 34 8.62 3.04 -4.32
CA ASN A 34 7.94 1.94 -3.67
C ASN A 34 7.20 1.04 -4.68
N THR A 35 7.52 -0.26 -4.67
CA THR A 35 7.02 -1.23 -5.66
C THR A 35 5.52 -1.49 -5.53
N GLU A 36 4.98 -1.50 -4.28
CA GLU A 36 3.54 -1.70 -4.06
C GLU A 36 2.73 -0.51 -4.58
N LEU A 37 3.23 0.72 -4.40
CA LEU A 37 2.60 1.93 -4.91
C LEU A 37 2.66 1.99 -6.45
N ASN A 38 3.80 1.63 -7.03
CA ASN A 38 3.96 1.57 -8.48
C ASN A 38 3.06 0.50 -9.11
N ALA A 39 2.88 -0.66 -8.46
CA ALA A 39 1.94 -1.68 -8.92
C ALA A 39 0.49 -1.16 -8.95
N GLU A 40 0.07 -0.37 -7.95
CA GLU A 40 -1.28 0.20 -7.93
C GLU A 40 -1.45 1.32 -8.99
N ARG A 41 -0.38 2.06 -9.33
CA ARG A 41 -0.39 2.98 -10.50
C ARG A 41 -0.63 2.25 -11.82
N GLU A 42 -0.05 1.06 -11.98
CA GLU A 42 -0.34 0.22 -13.17
C GLU A 42 -1.80 -0.27 -13.19
N ASN A 43 -2.43 -0.54 -12.03
CA ASN A 43 -3.85 -0.89 -11.96
C ASN A 43 -4.77 0.24 -12.49
N VAL A 44 -4.41 1.51 -12.25
CA VAL A 44 -5.12 2.65 -12.86
C VAL A 44 -4.99 2.60 -14.39
N LYS A 45 -3.79 2.36 -14.91
CA LYS A 45 -3.57 2.21 -16.36
C LYS A 45 -4.34 1.03 -16.95
N VAL A 46 -4.43 -0.10 -16.24
CA VAL A 46 -5.27 -1.24 -16.64
C VAL A 46 -6.73 -0.81 -16.77
N SER A 47 -7.27 -0.11 -15.77
CA SER A 47 -8.66 0.38 -15.80
C SER A 47 -8.90 1.37 -16.96
N GLN A 48 -7.90 2.20 -17.31
CA GLN A 48 -7.96 3.07 -18.50
C GLN A 48 -8.00 2.25 -19.80
N LYS A 49 -7.24 1.14 -19.90
CA LYS A 49 -7.31 0.25 -21.06
C LYS A 49 -8.62 -0.49 -21.14
N ASP A 50 -9.21 -0.91 -20.00
CA ASP A 50 -10.54 -1.50 -19.95
C ASP A 50 -11.61 -0.58 -20.53
N LEU A 51 -11.52 0.74 -20.27
CA LEU A 51 -12.40 1.71 -20.89
C LEU A 51 -12.21 1.81 -22.42
N ILE A 52 -10.97 1.72 -22.90
CA ILE A 52 -10.67 1.70 -24.34
C ILE A 52 -11.23 0.42 -24.97
N ILE A 53 -11.11 -0.73 -24.32
CA ILE A 53 -11.71 -2.00 -24.77
C ILE A 53 -13.23 -1.84 -24.88
N SER A 54 -13.89 -1.25 -23.88
CA SER A 54 -15.34 -1.02 -23.94
C SER A 54 -15.76 -0.03 -25.05
N LYS A 55 -14.87 0.91 -25.45
CA LYS A 55 -15.09 1.75 -26.63
C LYS A 55 -15.00 0.93 -27.93
N ALA A 56 -14.13 -0.07 -27.97
CA ALA A 56 -13.98 -0.92 -29.15
C ALA A 56 -15.26 -1.72 -29.47
N ASP A 57 -16.13 -1.97 -28.47
CA ASP A 57 -17.44 -2.61 -28.69
C ASP A 57 -18.37 -1.80 -29.59
N TYR A 58 -18.09 -0.50 -29.80
CA TYR A 58 -18.81 0.37 -30.74
C TYR A 58 -18.25 0.29 -32.17
N LEU A 59 -17.18 -0.44 -32.40
CA LEU A 59 -16.54 -0.56 -33.71
C LEU A 59 -16.84 -1.93 -34.33
N PRO A 60 -16.78 -2.03 -35.66
CA PRO A 60 -16.89 -3.34 -36.31
C PRO A 60 -15.68 -4.23 -36.01
N SER A 61 -15.91 -5.53 -35.92
CA SER A 61 -14.87 -6.55 -35.86
C SER A 61 -14.68 -7.20 -37.22
N ALA A 62 -13.42 -7.51 -37.57
CA ALA A 62 -13.09 -8.25 -38.79
C ALA A 62 -12.33 -9.52 -38.39
N SER A 63 -12.71 -10.64 -39.01
CA SER A 63 -12.06 -11.93 -38.82
C SER A 63 -11.81 -12.63 -40.13
N ILE A 64 -10.72 -13.37 -40.20
CA ILE A 64 -10.40 -14.29 -41.31
C ILE A 64 -10.28 -15.66 -40.70
N THR A 65 -11.03 -16.62 -41.26
CA THR A 65 -10.99 -18.02 -40.84
C THR A 65 -10.68 -18.91 -42.06
N GLY A 66 -9.85 -19.90 -41.86
CA GLY A 66 -9.55 -20.94 -42.86
C GLY A 66 -9.68 -22.32 -42.24
N SER A 67 -10.32 -23.25 -42.94
CA SER A 67 -10.39 -24.65 -42.53
C SER A 67 -10.15 -25.56 -43.69
N LYS A 68 -9.42 -26.65 -43.46
CA LYS A 68 -9.32 -27.79 -44.38
C LYS A 68 -9.68 -29.06 -43.62
N SER A 69 -10.63 -29.83 -44.17
CA SER A 69 -11.04 -31.11 -43.59
C SER A 69 -10.93 -32.20 -44.64
N LYS A 70 -10.94 -33.43 -44.19
CA LYS A 70 -11.12 -34.61 -45.05
C LYS A 70 -12.37 -35.33 -44.57
N GLU A 71 -13.36 -35.41 -45.44
CA GLU A 71 -14.67 -35.97 -45.12
C GLU A 71 -14.97 -37.17 -45.99
N LYS A 72 -15.32 -38.28 -45.37
CA LYS A 72 -15.78 -39.48 -46.05
C LYS A 72 -17.19 -39.76 -45.58
N THR A 73 -18.14 -39.62 -46.52
CA THR A 73 -19.55 -39.84 -46.22
C THR A 73 -20.06 -41.03 -46.99
N ASN A 74 -20.58 -42.06 -46.32
CA ASN A 74 -21.30 -43.17 -46.89
C ASN A 74 -22.79 -42.84 -46.92
N LYS A 75 -23.32 -42.54 -48.07
CA LYS A 75 -24.76 -42.34 -48.25
C LYS A 75 -25.42 -43.69 -48.47
N LEU A 76 -26.17 -44.12 -47.45
CA LEU A 76 -26.79 -45.48 -47.50
C LEU A 76 -28.09 -45.53 -48.31
N THR A 77 -28.84 -44.40 -48.37
CA THR A 77 -30.07 -44.31 -49.15
C THR A 77 -30.28 -42.89 -49.67
N ASN A 78 -30.85 -42.70 -50.81
CA ASN A 78 -31.43 -41.45 -51.29
C ASN A 78 -32.94 -41.55 -51.36
N GLN A 79 -33.66 -40.44 -51.43
CA GLN A 79 -35.13 -40.44 -51.52
C GLN A 79 -35.67 -41.03 -52.85
N GLY A 80 -34.82 -41.17 -53.85
CA GLY A 80 -35.15 -41.73 -55.12
C GLY A 80 -34.85 -43.24 -55.25
N GLY A 81 -34.41 -43.92 -54.16
CA GLY A 81 -34.17 -45.39 -54.21
C GLY A 81 -32.91 -45.83 -54.95
N GLY A 82 -31.97 -44.94 -55.23
CA GLY A 82 -30.70 -45.30 -55.87
C GLY A 82 -29.69 -45.93 -54.88
N ASP A 83 -28.64 -46.57 -55.45
CA ASP A 83 -27.58 -47.25 -54.70
C ASP A 83 -26.85 -46.32 -53.73
N ALA A 84 -26.30 -46.91 -52.67
CA ALA A 84 -25.44 -46.22 -51.73
C ALA A 84 -24.25 -45.62 -52.46
N SER A 85 -23.95 -44.35 -52.20
CA SER A 85 -22.79 -43.66 -52.74
C SER A 85 -21.82 -43.25 -51.60
N VAL A 86 -20.53 -43.48 -51.85
CA VAL A 86 -19.44 -43.00 -50.98
C VAL A 86 -18.89 -41.73 -51.60
N THR A 87 -18.86 -40.65 -50.81
CA THR A 87 -18.22 -39.43 -51.25
C THR A 87 -16.98 -39.18 -50.34
N ASP A 88 -15.84 -38.95 -51.00
CA ASP A 88 -14.56 -38.56 -50.30
C ASP A 88 -14.22 -37.18 -50.84
N VAL A 89 -14.31 -36.20 -49.97
CA VAL A 89 -14.03 -34.80 -50.29
C VAL A 89 -13.07 -34.20 -49.24
N ASP A 90 -12.24 -33.26 -49.65
CA ASP A 90 -11.30 -32.55 -48.80
C ASP A 90 -11.53 -31.02 -48.84
N PRO A 91 -12.66 -30.54 -48.32
CA PRO A 91 -13.05 -29.15 -48.44
C PRO A 91 -12.03 -28.19 -47.78
N LEU A 92 -11.64 -27.20 -48.57
CA LEU A 92 -10.93 -26.01 -48.12
C LEU A 92 -11.92 -24.85 -48.11
N ILE A 93 -12.10 -24.24 -46.92
CA ILE A 93 -12.99 -23.08 -46.76
C ILE A 93 -12.20 -21.94 -46.21
N ALA A 94 -12.22 -20.79 -46.88
CA ALA A 94 -11.66 -19.52 -46.39
C ALA A 94 -12.78 -18.49 -46.31
N THR A 95 -12.92 -17.84 -45.17
CA THR A 95 -13.98 -16.86 -44.93
C THR A 95 -13.40 -15.56 -44.33
N ILE A 96 -13.78 -14.44 -44.92
CA ILE A 96 -13.58 -13.10 -44.33
C ILE A 96 -14.94 -12.63 -43.84
N LYS A 97 -15.03 -12.28 -42.56
CA LYS A 97 -16.26 -11.76 -41.94
C LYS A 97 -16.01 -10.42 -41.30
N LEU A 98 -16.83 -9.42 -41.63
CA LEU A 98 -16.95 -8.16 -40.94
C LEU A 98 -18.28 -8.17 -40.18
N GLU A 99 -18.24 -7.87 -38.87
CA GLU A 99 -19.44 -7.85 -38.05
C GLU A 99 -19.51 -6.57 -37.22
N HIS A 100 -20.68 -5.95 -37.18
CA HIS A 100 -20.93 -4.74 -36.40
C HIS A 100 -22.25 -4.82 -35.67
N THR A 101 -22.20 -4.68 -34.35
CA THR A 101 -23.40 -4.57 -33.51
C THR A 101 -23.96 -3.16 -33.59
N LEU A 102 -25.09 -2.99 -34.27
CA LEU A 102 -25.75 -1.71 -34.48
C LEU A 102 -26.52 -1.25 -33.23
N VAL A 103 -27.22 -2.20 -32.60
CA VAL A 103 -28.07 -1.93 -31.42
C VAL A 103 -27.72 -2.92 -30.33
N ASP A 104 -27.30 -2.33 -29.20
CA ASP A 104 -27.07 -3.02 -27.93
C ASP A 104 -27.35 -2.02 -26.80
N PHE A 105 -28.42 -2.23 -26.05
CA PHE A 105 -28.86 -1.33 -24.99
C PHE A 105 -28.01 -1.41 -23.73
N GLY A 106 -27.18 -2.43 -23.57
CA GLY A 106 -26.27 -2.60 -22.43
C GLY A 106 -24.94 -1.88 -22.59
N ARG A 107 -24.53 -1.64 -23.84
CA ARG A 107 -23.21 -1.11 -24.19
C ARG A 107 -22.89 0.23 -23.51
N ASP A 108 -23.87 1.16 -23.47
CA ASP A 108 -23.67 2.47 -22.82
C ASP A 108 -23.51 2.34 -21.28
N ALA A 109 -24.28 1.44 -20.66
CA ALA A 109 -24.15 1.17 -19.24
C ALA A 109 -22.80 0.48 -18.90
N GLU A 110 -22.33 -0.45 -19.73
CA GLU A 110 -21.01 -1.06 -19.58
C GLU A 110 -19.89 -0.02 -19.73
N TYR A 111 -19.96 0.83 -20.75
CA TYR A 111 -19.00 1.93 -20.92
C TYR A 111 -18.97 2.88 -19.72
N LYS A 112 -20.13 3.28 -19.18
CA LYS A 112 -20.23 4.12 -17.99
C LYS A 112 -19.67 3.41 -16.77
N LYS A 113 -19.93 2.10 -16.61
CA LYS A 113 -19.35 1.29 -15.53
C LYS A 113 -17.83 1.25 -15.59
N LYS A 114 -17.25 1.08 -16.80
CA LYS A 114 -15.78 1.12 -16.99
C LYS A 114 -15.20 2.49 -16.68
N LYS A 115 -15.91 3.58 -17.01
CA LYS A 115 -15.51 4.95 -16.64
C LYS A 115 -15.49 5.15 -15.12
N ILE A 116 -16.50 4.66 -14.39
CA ILE A 116 -16.52 4.63 -12.91
C ILE A 116 -15.38 3.77 -12.40
N GLY A 117 -15.02 2.70 -13.10
CA GLY A 117 -13.90 1.82 -12.77
C GLY A 117 -12.55 2.54 -12.70
N ILE A 118 -12.31 3.54 -13.55
CA ILE A 118 -11.10 4.38 -13.47
C ILE A 118 -11.08 5.17 -12.16
N ASN A 119 -12.16 5.87 -11.83
CA ASN A 119 -12.27 6.64 -10.59
C ASN A 119 -12.11 5.73 -9.35
N LEU A 120 -12.63 4.50 -9.43
CA LEU A 120 -12.47 3.49 -8.38
C LEU A 120 -11.00 3.07 -8.22
N ALA A 121 -10.29 2.86 -9.33
CA ALA A 121 -8.87 2.52 -9.30
C ALA A 121 -8.03 3.70 -8.75
N GLU A 122 -8.35 4.93 -9.09
CA GLU A 122 -7.71 6.14 -8.54
C GLU A 122 -7.96 6.29 -7.02
N ALA A 123 -9.19 6.02 -6.56
CA ALA A 123 -9.49 6.03 -5.12
C ALA A 123 -8.74 4.92 -4.36
N LYS A 124 -8.56 3.74 -4.96
CA LYS A 124 -7.74 2.66 -4.40
C LYS A 124 -6.25 3.01 -4.37
N LEU A 125 -5.75 3.67 -5.43
CA LEU A 125 -4.39 4.19 -5.46
C LEU A 125 -4.16 5.19 -4.33
N LEU A 126 -5.08 6.14 -4.11
CA LEU A 126 -5.00 7.09 -3.01
C LEU A 126 -4.99 6.39 -1.65
N LYS A 127 -5.85 5.39 -1.44
CA LYS A 127 -5.83 4.57 -0.22
C LYS A 127 -4.48 3.89 -0.02
N LYS A 128 -3.94 3.28 -1.08
CA LYS A 128 -2.64 2.59 -1.05
C LYS A 128 -1.50 3.57 -0.76
N GLU A 129 -1.53 4.76 -1.34
CA GLU A 129 -0.57 5.83 -1.07
C GLU A 129 -0.56 6.22 0.42
N GLN A 130 -1.72 6.42 1.02
CA GLN A 130 -1.85 6.72 2.44
C GLN A 130 -1.30 5.60 3.33
N ASP A 131 -1.57 4.34 2.98
CA ASP A 131 -1.06 3.19 3.71
C ASP A 131 0.46 3.09 3.63
N ILE A 132 1.03 3.30 2.45
CA ILE A 132 2.48 3.24 2.23
C ILE A 132 3.19 4.43 2.91
N PHE A 133 2.64 5.64 2.83
CA PHE A 133 3.22 6.79 3.54
C PHE A 133 3.22 6.58 5.05
N TYR A 134 2.13 6.06 5.60
CA TYR A 134 2.10 5.76 7.02
C TYR A 134 3.15 4.71 7.43
N LYS A 135 3.28 3.62 6.66
CA LYS A 135 4.35 2.61 6.85
C LYS A 135 5.75 3.22 6.72
N ALA A 136 5.95 4.15 5.78
CA ALA A 136 7.24 4.84 5.64
C ALA A 136 7.57 5.71 6.85
N ILE A 137 6.59 6.42 7.41
CA ILE A 137 6.74 7.21 8.64
C ILE A 137 7.04 6.30 9.84
N GLU A 138 6.37 5.15 9.93
CA GLU A 138 6.66 4.13 10.95
C GLU A 138 8.08 3.58 10.86
N ALA A 139 8.55 3.28 9.65
CA ALA A 139 9.89 2.75 9.40
C ALA A 139 10.97 3.81 9.68
N TYR A 140 10.76 5.04 9.21
CA TYR A 140 11.65 6.19 9.44
C TYR A 140 11.80 6.48 10.95
N SER A 141 10.69 6.68 11.63
CA SER A 141 10.68 6.97 13.08
C SER A 141 11.13 5.77 13.91
N GLY A 142 10.90 4.56 13.45
CA GLY A 142 11.37 3.32 14.09
C GLY A 142 12.89 3.20 14.09
N LEU A 143 13.54 3.57 12.97
CA LEU A 143 15.00 3.55 12.89
C LEU A 143 15.64 4.66 13.75
N ILE A 144 15.03 5.83 13.82
CA ILE A 144 15.46 6.89 14.75
C ILE A 144 15.36 6.41 16.20
N LEU A 145 14.23 5.85 16.59
CA LEU A 145 14.02 5.31 17.92
C LEU A 145 15.05 4.22 18.29
N ALA A 146 15.35 3.32 17.35
CA ALA A 146 16.36 2.27 17.55
C ALA A 146 17.76 2.88 17.77
N ASN A 147 18.14 3.92 17.03
CA ASN A 147 19.40 4.63 17.22
C ASN A 147 19.46 5.35 18.61
N GLU A 148 18.36 5.97 19.03
CA GLU A 148 18.28 6.61 20.35
C GLU A 148 18.41 5.59 21.47
N LYS A 149 17.66 4.47 21.39
CA LYS A 149 17.76 3.37 22.36
C LYS A 149 19.17 2.79 22.44
N LEU A 150 19.84 2.60 21.30
CA LEU A 150 21.22 2.13 21.29
C LEU A 150 22.14 3.13 22.04
N THR A 151 22.01 4.42 21.76
CA THR A 151 22.79 5.47 22.39
C THR A 151 22.56 5.51 23.91
N ILE A 152 21.29 5.43 24.33
CA ILE A 152 20.92 5.42 25.75
C ILE A 152 21.51 4.18 26.46
N ASN A 153 21.38 2.98 25.86
CA ASN A 153 21.91 1.76 26.44
C ASN A 153 23.45 1.72 26.43
N GLN A 154 24.11 2.30 25.44
CA GLN A 154 25.56 2.42 25.39
C GLN A 154 26.10 3.32 26.54
N ILE A 155 25.44 4.45 26.80
CA ILE A 155 25.77 5.34 27.91
C ILE A 155 25.57 4.61 29.24
N ASN A 156 24.43 3.91 29.40
CA ASN A 156 24.15 3.13 30.60
C ASN A 156 25.20 2.02 30.85
N LEU A 157 25.58 1.30 29.81
CA LEU A 157 26.63 0.28 29.87
C LEU A 157 27.94 0.88 30.36
N SER A 158 28.39 1.99 29.77
CA SER A 158 29.64 2.69 30.17
C SER A 158 29.61 3.23 31.57
N LEU A 159 28.42 3.63 32.10
CA LEU A 159 28.25 4.05 33.49
C LEU A 159 28.39 2.87 34.44
N LEU A 160 27.79 1.72 34.15
CA LEU A 160 27.82 0.54 34.98
C LEU A 160 29.20 -0.14 34.96
N GLU A 161 29.92 -0.10 33.82
CA GLU A 161 31.33 -0.55 33.76
C GLU A 161 32.20 0.24 34.75
N ARG A 162 32.09 1.57 34.73
CA ARG A 162 32.82 2.42 35.69
C ARG A 162 32.37 2.20 37.13
N GLN A 163 31.07 1.97 37.38
CA GLN A 163 30.54 1.68 38.71
C GLN A 163 31.17 0.37 39.27
N VAL A 164 31.18 -0.70 38.50
CA VAL A 164 31.79 -1.98 38.91
C VAL A 164 33.29 -1.83 39.21
N GLU A 165 34.02 -1.07 38.38
CA GLU A 165 35.45 -0.80 38.61
C GLU A 165 35.65 -0.03 39.93
N THR A 166 34.85 1.00 40.20
CA THR A 166 34.86 1.76 41.44
C THR A 166 34.52 0.92 42.64
N ASP A 167 33.50 0.04 42.51
CA ASP A 167 33.05 -0.83 43.61
C ASP A 167 34.06 -1.91 43.94
N LYS A 168 34.84 -2.45 42.97
CA LYS A 168 35.97 -3.33 43.22
C LYS A 168 37.02 -2.67 44.13
N VAL A 169 37.42 -1.44 43.81
CA VAL A 169 38.38 -0.68 44.63
C VAL A 169 37.83 -0.38 46.01
N ARG A 170 36.53 -0.12 46.14
CA ARG A 170 35.88 0.13 47.45
C ARG A 170 35.79 -1.14 48.30
N LEU A 171 35.54 -2.28 47.70
CA LEU A 171 35.54 -3.56 48.37
C LEU A 171 36.94 -3.89 48.93
N GLU A 172 38.01 -3.70 48.17
CA GLU A 172 39.39 -3.88 48.61
C GLU A 172 39.74 -2.98 49.81
N ARG A 173 39.12 -1.81 49.89
CA ARG A 173 39.29 -0.86 51.04
C ARG A 173 38.33 -1.16 52.19
N GLY A 174 37.48 -2.19 52.08
CA GLY A 174 36.50 -2.54 53.12
C GLY A 174 35.35 -1.54 53.26
N GLN A 175 35.09 -0.72 52.23
CA GLN A 175 34.06 0.35 52.25
C GLN A 175 32.67 -0.13 51.81
N ILE A 176 32.61 -1.27 51.08
CA ILE A 176 31.38 -1.95 50.66
C ILE A 176 31.48 -3.43 50.90
N THR A 177 30.34 -4.14 50.79
CA THR A 177 30.27 -5.61 50.96
C THR A 177 30.43 -6.35 49.64
N VAL A 178 30.70 -7.64 49.68
CA VAL A 178 30.71 -8.55 48.52
C VAL A 178 29.32 -8.53 47.83
N SER A 179 28.25 -8.41 48.63
CA SER A 179 26.88 -8.33 48.09
C SER A 179 26.65 -7.04 47.26
N ASP A 180 27.23 -5.92 47.65
CA ASP A 180 27.12 -4.67 46.89
C ASP A 180 27.86 -4.78 45.57
N LEU A 181 29.04 -5.38 45.50
CA LEU A 181 29.77 -5.64 44.27
C LEU A 181 29.00 -6.60 43.39
N ALA A 182 28.48 -7.72 43.90
CA ALA A 182 27.70 -8.69 43.16
C ALA A 182 26.43 -8.03 42.51
N GLN A 183 25.81 -7.05 43.18
CA GLN A 183 24.69 -6.32 42.67
C GLN A 183 25.08 -5.39 41.50
N SER A 184 26.22 -4.73 41.58
CA SER A 184 26.76 -3.93 40.47
C SER A 184 27.12 -4.81 39.26
N GLU A 185 27.77 -5.95 39.51
CA GLU A 185 28.09 -6.90 38.42
C GLU A 185 26.83 -7.50 37.77
N SER A 186 25.78 -7.80 38.53
CA SER A 186 24.49 -8.24 38.00
C SER A 186 23.83 -7.13 37.12
N SER A 187 23.89 -5.90 37.57
CA SER A 187 23.37 -4.74 36.82
C SER A 187 24.14 -4.51 35.51
N LEU A 188 25.48 -4.69 35.55
CA LEU A 188 26.32 -4.60 34.36
C LEU A 188 25.99 -5.70 33.36
N ALA A 189 25.81 -6.94 33.80
CA ALA A 189 25.39 -8.06 32.91
C ALA A 189 24.02 -7.77 32.24
N GLY A 190 23.07 -7.23 33.00
CA GLY A 190 21.78 -6.77 32.47
C GLY A 190 21.92 -5.68 31.40
N ALA A 191 22.79 -4.69 31.63
CA ALA A 191 23.05 -3.61 30.67
C ALA A 191 23.74 -4.13 29.39
N GLN A 192 24.66 -5.11 29.51
CA GLN A 192 25.29 -5.77 28.36
C GLN A 192 24.24 -6.48 27.51
N ALA A 193 23.30 -7.19 28.11
CA ALA A 193 22.20 -7.86 27.40
C ALA A 193 21.31 -6.84 26.69
N GLN A 194 20.91 -5.74 27.35
CA GLN A 194 20.09 -4.67 26.74
C GLN A 194 20.83 -3.98 25.59
N PHE A 195 22.14 -3.77 25.68
CA PHE A 195 22.93 -3.18 24.60
C PHE A 195 22.99 -4.09 23.38
N ILE A 196 23.16 -5.41 23.57
CA ILE A 196 23.12 -6.40 22.47
C ILE A 196 21.75 -6.40 21.81
N GLN A 197 20.67 -6.35 22.59
CA GLN A 197 19.30 -6.26 22.06
C GLN A 197 19.10 -4.98 21.25
N ALA A 198 19.53 -3.82 21.75
CA ALA A 198 19.42 -2.55 21.04
C ALA A 198 20.22 -2.55 19.72
N LYS A 199 21.39 -3.19 19.67
CA LYS A 199 22.15 -3.44 18.43
C LYS A 199 21.34 -4.22 17.40
N ASN A 200 20.66 -5.28 17.84
CA ASN A 200 19.84 -6.09 16.96
C ASN A 200 18.59 -5.31 16.47
N GLU A 201 17.99 -4.49 17.35
CA GLU A 201 16.85 -3.62 16.96
C GLU A 201 17.22 -2.67 15.82
N ILE A 202 18.43 -2.11 15.77
CA ILE A 202 18.89 -1.29 14.65
C ILE A 202 18.91 -2.08 13.35
N VAL A 203 19.45 -3.30 13.34
CA VAL A 203 19.51 -4.13 12.14
C VAL A 203 18.12 -4.39 11.60
N THR A 204 17.19 -4.78 12.47
CA THR A 204 15.80 -5.06 12.10
C THR A 204 15.09 -3.82 11.55
N ASN A 205 15.21 -2.67 12.23
CA ASN A 205 14.59 -1.43 11.78
C ASN A 205 15.22 -0.88 10.50
N LYS A 206 16.54 -1.08 10.29
CA LYS A 206 17.22 -0.74 9.05
C LYS A 206 16.67 -1.55 7.86
N LEU A 207 16.52 -2.87 8.03
CA LEU A 207 15.94 -3.72 7.00
C LEU A 207 14.49 -3.33 6.68
N ASN A 208 13.70 -2.99 7.70
CA ASN A 208 12.33 -2.51 7.50
C ASN A 208 12.31 -1.16 6.75
N TYR A 209 13.19 -0.22 7.10
CA TYR A 209 13.36 1.04 6.39
C TYR A 209 13.71 0.80 4.92
N GLU A 210 14.72 -0.05 4.65
CA GLU A 210 15.19 -0.36 3.29
C GLU A 210 14.12 -1.04 2.44
N ASN A 211 13.27 -1.86 3.04
CA ASN A 211 12.17 -2.51 2.34
C ASN A 211 11.07 -1.53 1.90
N ILE A 212 10.76 -0.52 2.70
CA ILE A 212 9.63 0.39 2.44
C ILE A 212 10.08 1.64 1.68
N ILE A 213 11.19 2.25 2.09
CA ILE A 213 11.66 3.54 1.60
C ILE A 213 12.78 3.37 0.57
N GLY A 214 13.73 2.48 0.84
CA GLY A 214 14.90 2.22 0.00
C GLY A 214 16.20 2.24 0.79
N LYS A 215 17.31 1.96 0.13
CA LYS A 215 18.62 1.81 0.78
C LYS A 215 19.05 3.07 1.52
N ILE A 216 19.59 2.89 2.73
CA ILE A 216 20.21 3.92 3.53
C ILE A 216 21.67 3.58 3.81
N LEU A 217 22.59 4.51 3.49
CA LEU A 217 24.01 4.32 3.71
C LEU A 217 24.39 4.44 5.20
N ASN A 218 23.87 5.45 5.88
CA ASN A 218 24.14 5.68 7.30
C ASN A 218 22.82 5.85 8.09
N PRO A 219 22.45 4.89 8.95
CA PRO A 219 21.24 5.00 9.77
C PRO A 219 21.24 6.19 10.74
N LYS A 220 22.43 6.73 11.09
CA LYS A 220 22.55 7.88 11.98
C LYS A 220 22.33 9.24 11.29
N SER A 221 22.22 9.26 9.96
CA SER A 221 21.96 10.49 9.20
C SER A 221 20.50 10.91 9.16
N LEU A 222 19.59 10.15 9.80
CA LEU A 222 18.19 10.52 9.88
C LEU A 222 17.97 11.67 10.83
N GLU A 223 17.25 12.69 10.37
CA GLU A 223 16.91 13.85 11.18
C GLU A 223 15.68 13.56 12.04
N LYS A 224 15.79 13.82 13.34
CA LYS A 224 14.65 13.71 14.24
C LYS A 224 13.70 14.89 14.03
N THR A 225 12.55 14.62 13.44
CA THR A 225 11.52 15.64 13.25
C THR A 225 10.89 15.99 14.61
N SER A 226 11.12 17.21 15.09
CA SER A 226 10.61 17.67 16.39
C SER A 226 9.22 18.31 16.30
N GLU A 227 8.80 18.74 15.11
CA GLU A 227 7.54 19.45 14.88
C GLU A 227 6.74 18.83 13.74
N SER A 228 5.40 18.85 13.87
CA SER A 228 4.52 18.50 12.75
C SER A 228 4.64 19.56 11.67
N ILE A 229 5.19 19.21 10.53
CA ILE A 229 5.30 20.07 9.33
C ILE A 229 3.91 20.30 8.71
N VAL A 230 2.90 19.58 9.16
CA VAL A 230 1.60 19.49 8.49
C VAL A 230 0.51 20.08 9.39
N SER A 231 -0.38 20.87 8.79
CA SER A 231 -1.57 21.39 9.46
C SER A 231 -2.51 20.23 9.84
N ILE A 232 -2.84 20.11 11.12
CA ILE A 232 -3.73 19.09 11.66
C ILE A 232 -5.09 19.76 11.95
N PRO A 233 -6.23 19.05 11.75
CA PRO A 233 -7.54 19.57 12.15
C PRO A 233 -7.55 20.02 13.61
N GLN A 234 -8.22 21.15 13.90
CA GLN A 234 -8.18 21.75 15.24
C GLN A 234 -9.27 21.22 16.18
N SER A 235 -10.27 20.52 15.65
CA SER A 235 -11.37 19.93 16.42
C SER A 235 -11.81 18.59 15.86
N LEU A 236 -12.42 17.75 16.72
CA LEU A 236 -12.99 16.46 16.30
C LEU A 236 -14.04 16.63 15.20
N ASN A 237 -14.94 17.62 15.33
CA ASN A 237 -15.98 17.86 14.35
C ASN A 237 -15.38 18.22 12.98
N SER A 238 -14.38 19.12 12.97
CA SER A 238 -13.66 19.46 11.72
C SER A 238 -12.96 18.24 11.12
N ALA A 239 -12.37 17.36 11.94
CA ALA A 239 -11.74 16.13 11.45
C ALA A 239 -12.76 15.18 10.82
N ILE A 240 -13.94 15.00 11.44
CA ILE A 240 -15.03 14.16 10.92
C ILE A 240 -15.55 14.73 9.59
N ASP A 241 -15.79 16.03 9.51
CA ASP A 241 -16.31 16.65 8.29
C ASP A 241 -15.32 16.56 7.14
N LEU A 242 -14.03 16.81 7.39
CA LEU A 242 -12.98 16.62 6.39
C LEU A 242 -12.86 15.16 5.94
N SER A 243 -13.01 14.21 6.86
CA SER A 243 -12.91 12.79 6.52
C SER A 243 -14.04 12.32 5.60
N LYS A 244 -15.28 12.81 5.81
CA LYS A 244 -16.42 12.50 4.93
C LYS A 244 -16.20 12.95 3.48
N GLN A 245 -15.36 13.98 3.28
CA GLN A 245 -15.06 14.52 1.95
C GLN A 245 -13.84 13.84 1.31
N ASN A 246 -12.82 13.50 2.09
CA ASN A 246 -11.50 13.12 1.57
C ASN A 246 -11.14 11.64 1.80
N ASN A 247 -11.86 10.92 2.67
CA ASN A 247 -11.49 9.54 2.98
C ASN A 247 -11.70 8.61 1.78
N PRO A 248 -10.65 7.92 1.31
CA PRO A 248 -10.74 7.06 0.14
C PRO A 248 -11.64 5.83 0.34
N ASP A 249 -11.81 5.31 1.56
CA ASP A 249 -12.70 4.17 1.83
C ASP A 249 -14.17 4.52 1.59
N ILE A 250 -14.58 5.74 1.96
CA ILE A 250 -15.94 6.24 1.66
C ILE A 250 -16.11 6.43 0.15
N THR A 251 -15.09 7.00 -0.52
CA THR A 251 -15.11 7.21 -1.97
C THR A 251 -15.18 5.89 -2.72
N ILE A 252 -14.41 4.88 -2.33
CA ILE A 252 -14.45 3.52 -2.88
C ILE A 252 -15.86 2.93 -2.73
N ALA A 253 -16.44 3.00 -1.52
CA ALA A 253 -17.78 2.45 -1.28
C ALA A 253 -18.88 3.16 -2.10
N LYS A 254 -18.77 4.49 -2.32
CA LYS A 254 -19.68 5.25 -3.19
C LYS A 254 -19.56 4.81 -4.65
N LEU A 255 -18.34 4.67 -5.16
CA LEU A 255 -18.10 4.26 -6.55
C LEU A 255 -18.50 2.81 -6.80
N GLU A 256 -18.33 1.91 -5.83
CA GLU A 256 -18.83 0.54 -5.91
C GLU A 256 -20.36 0.46 -5.92
N LEU A 257 -21.05 1.34 -5.18
CA LEU A 257 -22.50 1.47 -5.26
C LEU A 257 -22.93 1.95 -6.64
N GLU A 258 -22.28 2.97 -7.19
CA GLU A 258 -22.55 3.51 -8.52
C GLU A 258 -22.31 2.45 -9.62
N GLN A 259 -21.25 1.63 -9.52
CA GLN A 259 -21.05 0.49 -10.43
C GLN A 259 -22.17 -0.53 -10.34
N SER A 260 -22.67 -0.82 -9.13
CA SER A 260 -23.77 -1.77 -8.94
C SER A 260 -25.09 -1.28 -9.54
N GLU A 261 -25.29 0.03 -9.69
CA GLU A 261 -26.41 0.61 -10.41
C GLU A 261 -26.30 0.32 -11.92
N LYS A 262 -25.10 0.44 -12.47
CA LYS A 262 -24.84 0.08 -13.88
C LYS A 262 -25.00 -1.42 -14.13
N ASP A 263 -24.69 -2.27 -13.15
CA ASP A 263 -24.94 -3.72 -13.27
C ASP A 263 -26.44 -4.05 -13.40
N ILE A 264 -27.33 -3.25 -12.81
CA ILE A 264 -28.78 -3.40 -13.01
C ILE A 264 -29.15 -2.97 -14.42
N GLU A 265 -28.66 -1.81 -14.91
CA GLU A 265 -28.92 -1.32 -16.27
C GLU A 265 -28.46 -2.32 -17.35
N ILE A 266 -27.28 -2.96 -17.13
CA ILE A 266 -26.75 -4.01 -17.99
C ILE A 266 -27.68 -5.23 -17.97
N ALA A 267 -28.08 -5.71 -16.80
CA ALA A 267 -28.96 -6.86 -16.68
C ALA A 267 -30.37 -6.61 -17.27
N GLU A 268 -30.88 -5.37 -17.20
CA GLU A 268 -32.13 -4.97 -17.84
C GLU A 268 -32.02 -4.93 -19.37
N SER A 269 -30.84 -4.58 -19.88
CA SER A 269 -30.60 -4.57 -21.33
C SER A 269 -30.66 -5.97 -21.94
N ASP A 270 -30.35 -7.00 -21.18
CA ASP A 270 -30.47 -8.40 -21.62
C ASP A 270 -31.91 -8.81 -21.99
N LEU A 271 -32.92 -8.08 -21.56
CA LEU A 271 -34.31 -8.27 -21.94
C LEU A 271 -34.68 -7.60 -23.28
N LYS A 272 -33.81 -6.73 -23.79
CA LYS A 272 -34.05 -5.93 -25.00
C LYS A 272 -33.47 -6.62 -26.21
N PRO A 273 -33.95 -6.28 -27.42
CA PRO A 273 -33.41 -6.84 -28.68
C PRO A 273 -32.00 -6.28 -28.96
N THR A 274 -31.18 -7.09 -29.61
CA THR A 274 -29.91 -6.69 -30.22
C THR A 274 -30.00 -6.76 -31.72
N ALA A 275 -29.31 -5.84 -32.43
CA ALA A 275 -29.25 -5.87 -33.91
C ALA A 275 -27.77 -5.87 -34.33
N THR A 276 -27.43 -6.84 -35.20
CA THR A 276 -26.09 -6.99 -35.78
C THR A 276 -26.15 -6.95 -37.28
N LEU A 277 -25.17 -6.34 -37.92
CA LEU A 277 -24.92 -6.35 -39.34
C LEU A 277 -23.64 -7.14 -39.62
N SER A 278 -23.68 -8.12 -40.53
CA SER A 278 -22.49 -8.85 -40.95
C SER A 278 -22.35 -8.87 -42.45
N LEU A 279 -21.12 -8.68 -42.93
CA LEU A 279 -20.69 -8.90 -44.29
C LEU A 279 -19.72 -10.07 -44.30
N GLU A 280 -20.02 -11.08 -45.07
CA GLU A 280 -19.22 -12.30 -45.17
C GLU A 280 -18.91 -12.62 -46.62
N ARG A 281 -17.64 -12.85 -46.94
CA ARG A 281 -17.18 -13.42 -48.19
C ARG A 281 -16.51 -14.75 -47.88
N SER A 282 -17.05 -15.84 -48.46
CA SER A 282 -16.46 -17.19 -48.31
C SER A 282 -16.05 -17.76 -49.67
N TYR A 283 -14.90 -18.37 -49.71
CA TYR A 283 -14.38 -19.18 -50.78
C TYR A 283 -14.30 -20.63 -50.30
N SER A 284 -14.85 -21.57 -51.10
CA SER A 284 -14.78 -22.99 -50.80
C SER A 284 -14.28 -23.72 -52.02
N ASP A 285 -13.35 -24.67 -51.85
CA ASP A 285 -12.77 -25.54 -52.84
C ASP A 285 -13.02 -26.98 -52.43
N ASN A 286 -13.39 -27.85 -53.38
CA ASN A 286 -13.76 -29.25 -53.14
C ASN A 286 -14.79 -29.43 -52.02
N LEU A 287 -15.85 -28.60 -52.04
CA LEU A 287 -16.82 -28.51 -50.94
C LEU A 287 -17.69 -29.76 -50.81
N ASN A 288 -18.14 -30.29 -51.95
CA ASN A 288 -18.92 -31.51 -52.05
C ASN A 288 -18.91 -32.02 -53.50
N THR A 289 -19.55 -33.14 -53.76
CA THR A 289 -19.64 -33.75 -55.09
C THR A 289 -20.38 -32.93 -56.17
N THR A 290 -21.09 -31.87 -55.76
CA THR A 290 -21.87 -31.02 -56.68
C THR A 290 -21.12 -29.71 -56.98
N TYR A 291 -20.33 -29.21 -56.01
CA TYR A 291 -19.59 -27.94 -56.15
C TYR A 291 -18.10 -28.17 -55.92
N ASP A 292 -17.31 -28.04 -56.96
CA ASP A 292 -15.85 -28.01 -56.89
C ASP A 292 -15.38 -26.68 -56.27
N LYS A 293 -15.83 -25.54 -56.80
CA LYS A 293 -15.56 -24.22 -56.28
C LYS A 293 -16.83 -23.46 -56.02
N LYS A 294 -16.87 -22.71 -54.88
CA LYS A 294 -17.99 -21.85 -54.52
C LYS A 294 -17.50 -20.56 -53.87
N GLU A 295 -17.87 -19.46 -54.50
CA GLU A 295 -17.74 -18.13 -53.92
C GLU A 295 -19.12 -17.65 -53.47
N LYS A 296 -19.16 -17.04 -52.25
CA LYS A 296 -20.41 -16.57 -51.67
C LYS A 296 -20.19 -15.26 -50.95
N ASP A 297 -20.93 -14.22 -51.31
CA ASP A 297 -21.02 -12.95 -50.64
C ASP A 297 -22.37 -12.83 -49.93
N VAL A 298 -22.35 -12.53 -48.62
CA VAL A 298 -23.57 -12.43 -47.82
C VAL A 298 -23.54 -11.14 -46.99
N LEU A 299 -24.50 -10.29 -47.24
CA LEU A 299 -24.85 -9.19 -46.32
C LEU A 299 -26.06 -9.63 -45.49
N LYS A 300 -25.90 -9.69 -44.17
CA LYS A 300 -26.92 -10.19 -43.25
C LYS A 300 -27.17 -9.20 -42.13
N ALA A 301 -28.42 -8.76 -41.96
CA ALA A 301 -28.87 -8.08 -40.77
C ALA A 301 -29.62 -9.06 -39.88
N THR A 302 -29.25 -9.16 -38.62
CA THR A 302 -29.88 -10.08 -37.67
C THR A 302 -30.39 -9.27 -36.47
N VAL A 303 -31.69 -9.42 -36.16
CA VAL A 303 -32.27 -8.92 -34.93
C VAL A 303 -32.56 -10.14 -34.02
N SER A 304 -32.01 -10.13 -32.83
CA SER A 304 -32.22 -11.17 -31.82
C SER A 304 -32.93 -10.60 -30.60
N TRP A 305 -34.09 -11.15 -30.27
CA TRP A 305 -34.83 -10.77 -29.08
C TRP A 305 -35.16 -11.99 -28.21
N PRO A 306 -34.41 -12.18 -27.11
CA PRO A 306 -34.63 -13.30 -26.19
C PRO A 306 -35.80 -13.00 -25.24
N PHE A 307 -37.05 -13.07 -25.75
CA PHE A 307 -38.25 -12.69 -25.02
C PHE A 307 -38.59 -13.66 -23.85
N TYR A 308 -38.10 -14.90 -23.89
CA TYR A 308 -38.28 -15.88 -22.81
C TYR A 308 -37.00 -16.70 -22.59
N SER A 309 -36.58 -16.80 -21.34
CA SER A 309 -35.36 -17.51 -20.93
C SER A 309 -35.56 -18.30 -19.61
N GLY A 310 -36.75 -18.90 -19.44
CA GLY A 310 -37.08 -19.63 -18.20
C GLY A 310 -37.03 -18.81 -16.91
N GLY A 311 -37.29 -17.51 -17.01
CA GLY A 311 -37.22 -16.59 -15.84
C GLY A 311 -35.83 -16.14 -15.45
N LYS A 312 -34.73 -16.72 -15.97
CA LYS A 312 -33.33 -16.47 -15.60
C LYS A 312 -32.97 -14.97 -15.59
N LYS A 313 -33.34 -14.25 -16.64
CA LYS A 313 -33.00 -12.82 -16.79
C LYS A 313 -33.66 -11.96 -15.72
N ARG A 314 -34.95 -12.20 -15.39
CA ARG A 314 -35.65 -11.50 -14.31
C ARG A 314 -35.03 -11.74 -12.95
N VAL A 315 -34.64 -12.98 -12.67
CA VAL A 315 -33.94 -13.34 -11.42
C VAL A 315 -32.55 -12.68 -11.37
N THR A 316 -31.85 -12.56 -12.51
CA THR A 316 -30.56 -11.82 -12.57
C THR A 316 -30.74 -10.36 -12.23
N ILE A 317 -31.77 -9.68 -12.72
CA ILE A 317 -32.09 -8.30 -12.34
C ILE A 317 -32.33 -8.18 -10.83
N SER A 318 -33.21 -9.06 -10.28
CA SER A 318 -33.49 -9.09 -8.84
C SER A 318 -32.22 -9.36 -8.00
N LYS A 319 -31.33 -10.24 -8.47
CA LYS A 319 -30.02 -10.48 -7.86
C LYS A 319 -29.19 -9.17 -7.82
N ASN A 320 -29.12 -8.44 -8.93
CA ASN A 320 -28.36 -7.19 -9.00
C ASN A 320 -28.97 -6.08 -8.12
N GLN A 321 -30.30 -6.03 -7.98
CA GLN A 321 -30.99 -5.16 -7.03
C GLN A 321 -30.60 -5.47 -5.58
N ASN A 322 -30.51 -6.75 -5.21
CA ASN A 322 -30.03 -7.15 -3.89
C ASN A 322 -28.54 -6.81 -3.69
N LEU A 323 -27.71 -6.95 -4.72
CA LEU A 323 -26.30 -6.53 -4.69
C LEU A 323 -26.16 -5.00 -4.50
N LYS A 324 -26.98 -4.20 -5.18
CA LYS A 324 -27.05 -2.75 -4.96
C LYS A 324 -27.42 -2.42 -3.52
N THR A 325 -28.46 -3.06 -2.99
CA THR A 325 -28.86 -2.88 -1.58
C THR A 325 -27.72 -3.23 -0.62
N ARG A 326 -27.02 -4.34 -0.88
CA ARG A 326 -25.81 -4.72 -0.12
C ARG A 326 -24.74 -3.64 -0.20
N LYS A 327 -24.43 -3.08 -1.39
CA LYS A 327 -23.45 -2.02 -1.55
C LYS A 327 -23.83 -0.74 -0.83
N ARG A 328 -25.13 -0.39 -0.79
CA ARG A 328 -25.65 0.74 0.00
C ARG A 328 -25.40 0.54 1.49
N LEU A 329 -25.73 -0.63 2.02
CA LEU A 329 -25.46 -0.94 3.43
C LEU A 329 -23.95 -0.92 3.78
N LEU A 330 -23.10 -1.35 2.85
CA LEU A 330 -21.65 -1.27 3.01
C LEU A 330 -21.14 0.18 3.00
N LEU A 331 -21.73 1.07 2.20
CA LEU A 331 -21.43 2.50 2.24
C LEU A 331 -21.84 3.12 3.58
N ASP A 332 -23.03 2.82 4.08
CA ASP A 332 -23.49 3.30 5.38
C ASP A 332 -22.57 2.81 6.51
N ASN A 333 -22.11 1.56 6.41
CA ASN A 333 -21.13 1.01 7.35
C ASN A 333 -19.77 1.68 7.24
N ALA A 334 -19.29 1.96 6.02
CA ALA A 334 -18.01 2.65 5.80
C ALA A 334 -18.01 4.05 6.43
N ILE A 335 -19.11 4.79 6.32
CA ILE A 335 -19.28 6.11 6.94
C ILE A 335 -19.22 6.00 8.46
N LYS A 336 -19.97 5.07 9.07
CA LYS A 336 -19.98 4.87 10.53
C LYS A 336 -18.61 4.42 11.07
N THR A 337 -17.96 3.51 10.33
CA THR A 337 -16.62 3.03 10.69
C THR A 337 -15.60 4.16 10.60
N ASN A 338 -15.69 4.98 9.56
CA ASN A 338 -14.83 6.15 9.41
C ASN A 338 -14.98 7.14 10.58
N ASP A 339 -16.21 7.47 10.99
CA ASP A 339 -16.45 8.36 12.14
C ASP A 339 -15.78 7.80 13.41
N THR A 340 -15.86 6.49 13.63
CA THR A 340 -15.20 5.81 14.77
C THR A 340 -13.68 5.86 14.67
N ILE A 341 -13.12 5.60 13.48
CA ILE A 341 -11.65 5.64 13.25
C ILE A 341 -11.13 7.04 13.50
N VAL A 342 -11.79 8.07 12.98
CA VAL A 342 -11.39 9.47 13.16
C VAL A 342 -11.47 9.88 14.63
N ALA A 343 -12.56 9.52 15.33
CA ALA A 343 -12.71 9.81 16.75
C ALA A 343 -11.61 9.14 17.59
N THR A 344 -11.29 7.88 17.29
CA THR A 344 -10.21 7.14 17.96
C THR A 344 -8.84 7.77 17.66
N ALA A 345 -8.56 8.12 16.41
CA ALA A 345 -7.31 8.77 16.03
C ALA A 345 -7.15 10.14 16.71
N TRP A 346 -8.24 10.93 16.82
CA TRP A 346 -8.27 12.19 17.54
C TRP A 346 -7.98 12.00 19.04
N ALA A 347 -8.66 11.05 19.69
CA ALA A 347 -8.44 10.75 21.11
C ALA A 347 -6.98 10.30 21.38
N ASN A 348 -6.44 9.45 20.51
CA ASN A 348 -5.06 8.98 20.58
C ASN A 348 -4.06 10.14 20.41
N LEU A 349 -4.32 11.10 19.55
CA LEU A 349 -3.48 12.29 19.38
C LEU A 349 -3.45 13.13 20.67
N GLN A 350 -4.62 13.40 21.27
CA GLN A 350 -4.70 14.18 22.51
C GLN A 350 -4.01 13.45 23.69
N SER A 351 -4.24 12.15 23.79
CA SER A 351 -3.60 11.29 24.80
C SER A 351 -2.08 11.27 24.64
N SER A 352 -1.58 11.04 23.41
CA SER A 352 -0.15 11.00 23.11
C SER A 352 0.53 12.33 23.40
N LYS A 353 -0.11 13.45 23.10
CA LYS A 353 0.39 14.79 23.42
C LYS A 353 0.53 15.00 24.92
N SER A 354 -0.51 14.66 25.68
CA SER A 354 -0.50 14.78 27.15
C SER A 354 0.54 13.85 27.77
N PHE A 355 0.61 12.60 27.31
CA PHE A 355 1.60 11.63 27.78
C PHE A 355 3.03 12.10 27.55
N LEU A 356 3.33 12.62 26.35
CA LEU A 356 4.65 13.18 26.03
C LEU A 356 5.04 14.32 27.01
N ASN A 357 4.11 15.21 27.34
CA ASN A 357 4.36 16.30 28.28
C ASN A 357 4.70 15.77 29.67
N PHE A 358 3.97 14.77 30.17
CA PHE A 358 4.26 14.20 31.50
C PHE A 358 5.58 13.41 31.51
N VAL A 359 5.91 12.69 30.46
CA VAL A 359 7.18 11.96 30.35
C VAL A 359 8.37 12.92 30.27
N LYS A 360 8.23 14.09 29.62
CA LYS A 360 9.28 15.15 29.67
C LYS A 360 9.54 15.63 31.09
N LEU A 361 8.48 15.81 31.88
CA LEU A 361 8.63 16.18 33.31
C LEU A 361 9.27 15.06 34.14
N GLN A 362 8.88 13.80 33.86
CA GLN A 362 9.47 12.62 34.50
C GLN A 362 10.98 12.51 34.24
N VAL A 363 11.43 12.70 32.99
CA VAL A 363 12.86 12.68 32.65
C VAL A 363 13.60 13.75 33.40
N ARG A 364 13.08 15.00 33.46
CA ARG A 364 13.71 16.11 34.20
C ARG A 364 13.83 15.80 35.68
N ALA A 365 12.78 15.29 36.30
CA ALA A 365 12.78 14.93 37.72
C ALA A 365 13.75 13.76 38.03
N ALA A 366 13.73 12.69 37.18
CA ALA A 366 14.62 11.56 37.30
C ALA A 366 16.11 11.97 37.14
N GLN A 367 16.38 12.90 36.23
CA GLN A 367 17.74 13.40 36.02
C GLN A 367 18.27 14.16 37.26
N ILE A 368 17.48 15.07 37.80
CA ILE A 368 17.86 15.83 39.01
C ILE A 368 18.07 14.86 40.19
N ALA A 369 17.17 13.90 40.38
CA ALA A 369 17.29 12.90 41.44
C ALA A 369 18.56 12.03 41.28
N ASN A 370 18.84 11.58 40.06
CA ASN A 370 20.03 10.77 39.78
C ASN A 370 21.33 11.55 40.00
N GLU A 371 21.42 12.80 39.55
CA GLU A 371 22.58 13.68 39.78
C GLU A 371 22.79 13.91 41.27
N GLY A 372 21.72 14.16 42.05
CA GLY A 372 21.79 14.36 43.49
C GLY A 372 22.25 13.11 44.24
N ILE A 373 21.62 11.96 43.97
CA ILE A 373 21.95 10.66 44.60
C ILE A 373 23.39 10.27 44.30
N THR A 374 23.84 10.42 43.04
CA THR A 374 25.22 10.11 42.66
C THR A 374 26.22 11.01 43.37
N ALA A 375 25.96 12.31 43.46
CA ALA A 375 26.84 13.26 44.18
C ALA A 375 26.90 12.97 45.69
N GLU A 376 25.77 12.61 46.32
CA GLU A 376 25.74 12.19 47.74
C GLU A 376 26.53 10.89 47.96
N TYR A 377 26.40 9.91 47.08
CA TYR A 377 27.15 8.66 47.16
C TYR A 377 28.66 8.87 47.01
N GLU A 378 29.11 9.69 46.08
CA GLU A 378 30.52 10.01 45.87
C GLU A 378 31.13 10.73 47.08
N ARG A 379 30.34 11.56 47.78
CA ARG A 379 30.77 12.27 49.01
C ARG A 379 30.74 11.41 50.27
N GLY A 380 30.23 10.18 50.20
CA GLY A 380 30.11 9.31 51.37
C GLY A 380 28.96 9.70 52.32
N SER A 381 27.91 10.38 51.84
CA SER A 381 26.79 10.92 52.60
C SER A 381 25.70 9.91 52.96
N GLY A 382 26.04 8.63 53.18
CA GLY A 382 25.09 7.60 53.62
C GLY A 382 24.23 6.95 52.51
N ARG A 383 24.48 7.29 51.25
CA ARG A 383 23.85 6.58 50.10
C ARG A 383 24.54 5.28 49.81
N THR A 384 23.78 4.29 49.41
CA THR A 384 24.27 2.97 49.06
C THR A 384 24.48 2.83 47.54
N THR A 385 25.29 1.81 47.14
CA THR A 385 25.41 1.43 45.74
C THR A 385 24.04 1.12 45.09
N LEU A 386 23.13 0.53 45.88
CA LEU A 386 21.76 0.23 45.44
C LEU A 386 20.98 1.51 45.07
N ASP A 387 21.10 2.58 45.87
CA ASP A 387 20.41 3.85 45.57
C ASP A 387 20.87 4.43 44.24
N VAL A 388 22.17 4.37 43.94
CA VAL A 388 22.73 4.82 42.65
C VAL A 388 22.22 3.99 41.50
N ILE A 389 22.24 2.64 41.61
CA ILE A 389 21.75 1.72 40.57
C ILE A 389 20.24 1.95 40.30
N GLN A 390 19.44 2.10 41.35
CA GLN A 390 18.02 2.35 41.25
C GLN A 390 17.71 3.71 40.56
N SER A 391 18.43 4.77 40.95
CA SER A 391 18.25 6.08 40.34
C SER A 391 18.70 6.12 38.87
N ASN A 392 19.80 5.42 38.51
CA ASN A 392 20.24 5.25 37.14
C ASN A 392 19.21 4.49 36.32
N THR A 393 18.64 3.41 36.87
CA THR A 393 17.58 2.64 36.20
C THR A 393 16.32 3.46 35.95
N LEU A 394 15.93 4.26 36.95
CA LEU A 394 14.78 5.16 36.81
C LEU A 394 15.01 6.18 35.68
N LEU A 395 16.19 6.82 35.65
CA LEU A 395 16.54 7.80 34.59
C LEU A 395 16.62 7.11 33.20
N LEU A 396 17.22 5.91 33.11
CA LEU A 396 17.29 5.12 31.87
C LEU A 396 15.88 4.85 31.32
N ASN A 397 14.99 4.32 32.18
CA ASN A 397 13.62 4.01 31.80
C ASN A 397 12.83 5.27 31.39
N ALA A 398 13.04 6.37 32.08
CA ALA A 398 12.41 7.66 31.73
C ALA A 398 12.89 8.17 30.35
N LYS A 399 14.18 8.08 30.04
CA LYS A 399 14.73 8.45 28.71
C LYS A 399 14.21 7.56 27.58
N VAL A 400 14.15 6.24 27.79
CA VAL A 400 13.56 5.31 26.81
C VAL A 400 12.07 5.61 26.62
N SER A 401 11.35 5.89 27.70
CA SER A 401 9.93 6.30 27.63
C SER A 401 9.74 7.61 26.87
N LEU A 402 10.65 8.56 26.99
CA LEU A 402 10.61 9.83 26.25
C LEU A 402 10.75 9.57 24.74
N SER A 403 11.77 8.82 24.32
CA SER A 403 11.97 8.50 22.90
C SER A 403 10.78 7.75 22.30
N ASN A 404 10.19 6.81 23.05
CA ASN A 404 8.96 6.12 22.63
C ASN A 404 7.76 7.08 22.50
N SER A 405 7.62 8.02 23.47
CA SER A 405 6.51 8.98 23.50
C SER A 405 6.57 9.97 22.35
N GLU A 406 7.76 10.44 22.00
CA GLU A 406 8.00 11.37 20.88
C GLU A 406 7.63 10.69 19.56
N ARG A 407 8.06 9.44 19.37
CA ARG A 407 7.64 8.63 18.20
C ARG A 407 6.13 8.43 18.18
N ASN A 408 5.52 8.03 19.28
CA ASN A 408 4.09 7.76 19.36
C ASN A 408 3.25 9.01 19.07
N TYR A 409 3.69 10.17 19.55
CA TYR A 409 3.04 11.44 19.23
C TYR A 409 3.14 11.78 17.73
N LEU A 410 4.32 11.58 17.11
CA LEU A 410 4.51 11.75 15.68
C LEU A 410 3.55 10.83 14.90
N LEU A 411 3.52 9.55 15.23
CA LEU A 411 2.65 8.57 14.57
C LEU A 411 1.16 8.89 14.75
N ALA A 412 0.76 9.39 15.93
CA ALA A 412 -0.63 9.79 16.18
C ALA A 412 -1.07 10.96 15.29
N GLN A 413 -0.17 11.92 15.02
CA GLN A 413 -0.43 13.04 14.10
C GLN A 413 -0.69 12.54 12.68
N TYR A 414 0.19 11.70 12.15
CA TYR A 414 0.05 11.16 10.80
C TYR A 414 -1.10 10.13 10.68
N ASN A 415 -1.40 9.40 11.76
CA ASN A 415 -2.57 8.53 11.80
C ASN A 415 -3.89 9.32 11.71
N LEU A 416 -3.97 10.47 12.36
CA LEU A 416 -5.11 11.36 12.20
C LEU A 416 -5.20 11.87 10.76
N LEU A 417 -4.11 12.32 10.14
CA LEU A 417 -4.10 12.74 8.74
C LEU A 417 -4.53 11.63 7.79
N LYS A 418 -4.08 10.39 8.03
CA LYS A 418 -4.51 9.22 7.28
C LYS A 418 -6.01 8.97 7.44
N SER A 419 -6.53 9.01 8.67
CA SER A 419 -7.95 8.76 8.96
C SER A 419 -8.88 9.81 8.33
N VAL A 420 -8.39 11.04 8.21
CA VAL A 420 -9.11 12.16 7.55
C VAL A 420 -8.98 12.11 6.01
N GLY A 421 -8.08 11.28 5.47
CA GLY A 421 -7.85 11.17 4.03
C GLY A 421 -6.86 12.20 3.46
N LEU A 422 -6.12 12.91 4.32
CA LEU A 422 -5.18 13.97 3.91
C LEU A 422 -3.72 13.51 3.83
N LEU A 423 -3.39 12.26 4.15
CA LEU A 423 -2.02 11.74 4.05
C LEU A 423 -1.69 11.35 2.61
N ASN A 424 -1.51 12.32 1.73
CA ASN A 424 -1.19 12.12 0.32
C ASN A 424 -0.08 13.07 -0.17
N SER A 425 0.48 12.79 -1.36
CA SER A 425 1.58 13.55 -1.96
C SER A 425 1.26 15.03 -2.14
N THR A 426 0.04 15.35 -2.57
CA THR A 426 -0.41 16.73 -2.82
C THR A 426 -0.47 17.54 -1.51
N TYR A 427 -1.05 16.97 -0.45
CA TYR A 427 -1.17 17.65 0.85
C TYR A 427 0.20 17.82 1.52
N LEU A 428 1.06 16.80 1.39
CA LEU A 428 2.42 16.81 1.93
C LEU A 428 3.42 17.59 1.06
N LYS A 429 3.00 18.07 -0.12
CA LYS A 429 3.83 18.82 -1.09
C LYS A 429 5.09 18.06 -1.49
N LEU A 430 4.92 16.78 -1.86
CA LEU A 430 6.02 15.88 -2.22
C LEU A 430 6.32 15.86 -3.72
N GLU A 431 5.59 16.61 -4.54
CA GLU A 431 5.76 16.71 -5.99
C GLU A 431 6.79 17.77 -6.36
#